data_9429fe7ffa2a8adf74c30b1bafca2a33
#
_entry.id   9429fe7ffa2a8adf74c30b1bafca2a33
#
_cell.length_a   1.000
_cell.length_b   1.000
_cell.length_c   1.000
_cell.angle_alpha   90.00
_cell.angle_beta   90.00
_cell.angle_gamma   90.00
#
_symmetry.space_group_name_H-M   'P 1'
#
loop_
_entity.id
_entity.type
_entity.pdbx_description
1 polymer ?
#
loop_
_entity_poly.entity_id
_entity_poly.type
_entity_poly.pdbx_seq_one_letter_code
_entity_poly.pdbx_strand_id
1 'polypeptide(L)'
;MRTSGHIAVSAVIGMFIYGSYGELGPAIGSFLAGTLIDLDHIIDYLYAHGKKWDWKKINAAHHEKVSGKLYVPLHSYELLLLYFFLTIDPSLTPWRVGVTLSLLAHFLCDQFFNPNRKFSTYFLIHRIIHNFDTKKVLRRPIKEVKKALAG
;
A
#
# COMPACT_ATOMS: atom_id res chain seq x y z
N MET A 1 -9.18 -0.81 -0.14
CA MET A 1 -10.17 -0.37 -1.18
C MET A 1 -10.12 -1.34 -2.36
N ARG A 2 -11.01 -1.23 -3.39
CA ARG A 2 -10.84 -2.01 -4.64
C ARG A 2 -9.73 -1.34 -5.47
N THR A 3 -8.95 -2.13 -6.22
CA THR A 3 -7.85 -1.63 -7.08
C THR A 3 -8.29 -0.49 -8.01
N SER A 4 -9.52 -0.57 -8.57
CA SER A 4 -10.10 0.50 -9.41
C SER A 4 -10.21 1.85 -8.68
N GLY A 5 -10.47 1.83 -7.38
CA GLY A 5 -10.52 3.05 -6.58
C GLY A 5 -9.14 3.69 -6.41
N HIS A 6 -8.09 2.89 -6.17
CA HIS A 6 -6.72 3.40 -6.09
C HIS A 6 -6.27 4.00 -7.44
N ILE A 7 -6.61 3.34 -8.56
CA ILE A 7 -6.35 3.87 -9.90
C ILE A 7 -7.02 5.24 -10.09
N ALA A 8 -8.31 5.37 -9.73
CA ALA A 8 -9.05 6.62 -9.90
C ALA A 8 -8.45 7.76 -9.05
N VAL A 9 -8.15 7.51 -7.78
CA VAL A 9 -7.54 8.51 -6.89
C VAL A 9 -6.15 8.91 -7.40
N SER A 10 -5.32 7.95 -7.81
CA SER A 10 -3.99 8.22 -8.34
C SER A 10 -4.04 9.00 -9.66
N ALA A 11 -5.04 8.74 -10.52
CA ALA A 11 -5.25 9.50 -11.76
C ALA A 11 -5.62 10.96 -11.47
N VAL A 12 -6.51 11.19 -10.50
CA VAL A 12 -6.87 12.58 -10.09
C VAL A 12 -5.65 13.32 -9.56
N ILE A 13 -4.81 12.67 -8.73
CA ILE A 13 -3.58 13.29 -8.22
C ILE A 13 -2.60 13.56 -9.36
N GLY A 14 -2.40 12.63 -10.28
CA GLY A 14 -1.54 12.83 -11.45
C GLY A 14 -2.01 14.03 -12.30
N MET A 15 -3.31 14.16 -12.55
CA MET A 15 -3.88 15.33 -13.26
C MET A 15 -3.67 16.63 -12.49
N PHE A 16 -3.84 16.61 -11.17
CA PHE A 16 -3.56 17.77 -10.31
C PHE A 16 -2.09 18.20 -10.39
N ILE A 17 -1.15 17.26 -10.33
CA ILE A 17 0.28 17.55 -10.45
C ILE A 17 0.62 18.12 -11.83
N TYR A 18 0.07 17.56 -12.91
CA TYR A 18 0.25 18.13 -14.24
C TYR A 18 -0.29 19.55 -14.35
N GLY A 19 -1.49 19.79 -13.85
CA GLY A 19 -2.10 21.13 -13.85
C GLY A 19 -1.34 22.17 -13.01
N SER A 20 -0.67 21.73 -11.94
CA SER A 20 0.06 22.60 -11.02
C SER A 20 1.47 22.95 -11.51
N TYR A 21 2.16 22.01 -12.16
CA TYR A 21 3.57 22.12 -12.50
C TYR A 21 3.85 22.09 -14.01
N GLY A 22 2.89 21.67 -14.83
CA GLY A 22 3.05 21.53 -16.28
C GLY A 22 3.96 20.39 -16.72
N GLU A 23 4.40 19.53 -15.78
CA GLU A 23 5.39 18.47 -16.02
C GLU A 23 4.73 17.10 -16.10
N LEU A 24 4.86 16.43 -17.24
CA LEU A 24 4.26 15.10 -17.47
C LEU A 24 4.97 13.98 -16.66
N GLY A 25 6.28 14.07 -16.49
CA GLY A 25 7.07 13.08 -15.76
C GLY A 25 6.58 12.88 -14.31
N PRO A 26 6.56 13.94 -13.47
CA PRO A 26 6.02 13.88 -12.10
C PRO A 26 4.55 13.44 -12.03
N ALA A 27 3.72 13.86 -13.00
CA ALA A 27 2.32 13.46 -13.06
C ALA A 27 2.16 11.93 -13.27
N ILE A 28 2.88 11.39 -14.26
CA ILE A 28 2.91 9.93 -14.50
C ILE A 28 3.52 9.20 -13.30
N GLY A 29 4.63 9.70 -12.74
CA GLY A 29 5.26 9.12 -11.56
C GLY A 29 4.33 9.04 -10.37
N SER A 30 3.53 10.09 -10.12
CA SER A 30 2.50 10.12 -9.07
C SER A 30 1.43 9.07 -9.30
N PHE A 31 0.92 8.97 -10.52
CA PHE A 31 -0.08 7.97 -10.90
C PHE A 31 0.46 6.55 -10.69
N LEU A 32 1.67 6.27 -11.20
CA LEU A 32 2.30 4.97 -11.08
C LEU A 32 2.60 4.61 -9.61
N ALA A 33 3.11 5.54 -8.83
CA ALA A 33 3.42 5.30 -7.41
C ALA A 33 2.17 4.85 -6.64
N GLY A 34 1.05 5.56 -6.76
CA GLY A 34 -0.17 5.21 -6.04
C GLY A 34 -0.91 3.99 -6.60
N THR A 35 -0.61 3.59 -7.85
CA THR A 35 -1.25 2.42 -8.48
C THR A 35 -0.44 1.15 -8.30
N LEU A 36 0.90 1.24 -8.43
CA LEU A 36 1.77 0.07 -8.46
C LEU A 36 2.29 -0.33 -7.08
N ILE A 37 2.04 0.48 -6.03
CA ILE A 37 2.48 0.14 -4.68
C ILE A 37 1.91 -1.21 -4.21
N ASP A 38 0.71 -1.58 -4.65
CA ASP A 38 0.08 -2.87 -4.36
C ASP A 38 0.84 -4.08 -4.94
N LEU A 39 1.83 -3.85 -5.81
CA LEU A 39 2.67 -4.94 -6.31
C LEU A 39 3.49 -5.62 -5.20
N ASP A 40 3.71 -4.95 -4.06
CA ASP A 40 4.38 -5.57 -2.92
C ASP A 40 3.55 -6.68 -2.26
N HIS A 41 2.24 -6.72 -2.47
CA HIS A 41 1.41 -7.86 -2.12
C HIS A 41 1.79 -9.14 -2.88
N ILE A 42 2.44 -9.02 -4.04
CA ILE A 42 3.02 -10.16 -4.76
C ILE A 42 4.14 -10.79 -3.94
N ILE A 43 4.92 -9.98 -3.22
CA ILE A 43 5.98 -10.46 -2.32
C ILE A 43 5.38 -11.34 -1.22
N ASP A 44 4.32 -10.87 -0.59
CA ASP A 44 3.59 -11.65 0.43
C ASP A 44 3.04 -12.96 -0.15
N TYR A 45 2.51 -12.90 -1.37
CA TYR A 45 2.01 -14.08 -2.07
C TYR A 45 3.11 -15.10 -2.32
N LEU A 46 4.21 -14.69 -2.92
CA LEU A 46 5.33 -15.56 -3.26
C LEU A 46 5.93 -16.21 -2.01
N TYR A 47 5.98 -15.46 -0.91
CA TYR A 47 6.46 -15.97 0.38
C TYR A 47 5.53 -17.04 0.95
N ALA A 48 4.20 -16.88 0.78
CA ALA A 48 3.19 -17.80 1.30
C ALA A 48 3.03 -19.07 0.45
N HIS A 49 3.18 -18.97 -0.86
CA HIS A 49 2.81 -20.02 -1.82
C HIS A 49 3.97 -20.51 -2.71
N GLY A 50 5.18 -19.92 -2.55
CA GLY A 50 6.31 -20.20 -3.42
C GLY A 50 6.03 -19.73 -4.86
N LYS A 51 6.70 -20.36 -5.83
CA LYS A 51 6.59 -19.97 -7.26
C LYS A 51 5.29 -20.38 -7.96
N LYS A 52 4.30 -20.90 -7.25
CA LYS A 52 3.01 -21.29 -7.85
C LYS A 52 2.15 -20.06 -8.08
N TRP A 53 2.08 -19.60 -9.32
CA TRP A 53 1.33 -18.42 -9.72
C TRP A 53 -0.16 -18.71 -9.88
N ASP A 54 -1.01 -17.99 -9.11
CA ASP A 54 -2.46 -18.07 -9.22
C ASP A 54 -3.07 -16.69 -8.98
N TRP A 55 -3.48 -16.03 -10.06
CA TRP A 55 -4.08 -14.70 -10.02
C TRP A 55 -5.29 -14.57 -9.08
N LYS A 56 -6.09 -15.63 -8.95
CA LYS A 56 -7.26 -15.61 -8.06
C LYS A 56 -6.86 -15.61 -6.58
N LYS A 57 -5.67 -16.07 -6.25
CA LYS A 57 -5.14 -16.10 -4.90
C LYS A 57 -4.27 -14.89 -4.55
N ILE A 58 -3.84 -14.12 -5.55
CA ILE A 58 -3.02 -12.91 -5.36
C ILE A 58 -3.79 -11.78 -4.69
N ASN A 59 -5.12 -11.82 -4.65
CA ASN A 59 -5.90 -10.83 -3.91
C ASN A 59 -5.53 -10.85 -2.41
N ALA A 60 -5.06 -9.71 -1.91
CA ALA A 60 -4.42 -9.47 -0.62
C ALA A 60 -5.05 -10.19 0.59
N ALA A 61 -6.37 -10.32 0.62
CA ALA A 61 -7.06 -11.00 1.71
C ALA A 61 -6.78 -12.51 1.83
N HIS A 62 -6.19 -13.17 0.81
CA HIS A 62 -5.92 -14.60 0.85
C HIS A 62 -4.50 -14.95 1.35
N HIS A 63 -3.49 -14.10 1.09
CA HIS A 63 -2.09 -14.41 1.46
C HIS A 63 -1.87 -14.32 2.95
N GLU A 64 -2.35 -13.24 3.54
CA GLU A 64 -2.28 -13.00 4.98
C GLU A 64 -2.89 -14.16 5.77
N LYS A 65 -3.89 -14.84 5.18
CA LYS A 65 -4.58 -15.99 5.80
C LYS A 65 -3.76 -17.27 5.75
N VAL A 66 -2.93 -17.45 4.73
CA VAL A 66 -2.14 -18.67 4.53
C VAL A 66 -0.81 -18.58 5.26
N SER A 67 -0.08 -17.48 5.09
CA SER A 67 1.24 -17.29 5.70
C SER A 67 1.19 -16.94 7.19
N GLY A 68 0.10 -16.32 7.67
CA GLY A 68 0.03 -15.71 8.99
C GLY A 68 0.96 -14.51 9.18
N LYS A 69 1.60 -14.05 8.11
CA LYS A 69 2.54 -12.93 8.06
C LYS A 69 2.05 -11.85 7.11
N LEU A 70 2.45 -10.61 7.37
CA LEU A 70 2.17 -9.44 6.55
C LEU A 70 3.46 -8.65 6.34
N TYR A 71 4.11 -8.83 5.19
CA TYR A 71 5.36 -8.13 4.90
C TYR A 71 5.12 -6.75 4.30
N VAL A 72 4.49 -6.65 3.13
CA VAL A 72 4.16 -5.42 2.37
C VAL A 72 5.12 -4.24 2.63
N PRO A 73 6.41 -4.38 2.27
CA PRO A 73 7.43 -3.42 2.68
C PRO A 73 7.16 -1.99 2.21
N LEU A 74 6.60 -1.82 1.01
CA LEU A 74 6.35 -0.50 0.43
C LEU A 74 5.19 0.22 1.12
N HIS A 75 4.25 -0.50 1.74
CA HIS A 75 3.17 0.10 2.53
C HIS A 75 3.68 0.57 3.90
N SER A 76 4.56 1.59 3.89
CA SER A 76 5.24 2.06 5.09
C SER A 76 5.35 3.57 5.14
N TYR A 77 4.89 4.17 6.24
CA TYR A 77 5.04 5.60 6.49
C TYR A 77 6.52 6.00 6.63
N GLU A 78 7.37 5.11 7.14
CA GLU A 78 8.81 5.36 7.26
C GLU A 78 9.46 5.50 5.87
N LEU A 79 9.10 4.66 4.90
CA LEU A 79 9.61 4.76 3.54
C LEU A 79 9.05 5.98 2.80
N LEU A 80 7.78 6.33 3.05
CA LEU A 80 7.20 7.56 2.53
C LEU A 80 7.96 8.79 3.05
N LEU A 81 8.24 8.83 4.34
CA LEU A 81 9.00 9.91 4.98
C LEU A 81 10.44 9.97 4.44
N LEU A 82 11.08 8.81 4.32
CA LEU A 82 12.42 8.70 3.72
C LEU A 82 12.45 9.26 2.29
N TYR A 83 11.48 8.86 1.45
CA TYR A 83 11.33 9.39 0.09
C TYR A 83 11.20 10.93 0.11
N PHE A 84 10.34 11.47 0.98
CA PHE A 84 10.14 12.90 1.11
C PHE A 84 11.43 13.67 1.42
N PHE A 85 12.28 13.14 2.30
CA PHE A 85 13.56 13.75 2.64
C PHE A 85 14.63 13.56 1.57
N LEU A 86 14.66 12.40 0.89
CA LEU A 86 15.60 12.17 -0.22
C LEU A 86 15.32 13.06 -1.43
N THR A 87 14.10 13.54 -1.57
CA THR A 87 13.68 14.44 -2.66
C THR A 87 13.53 15.89 -2.23
N ILE A 88 14.28 16.33 -1.20
CA ILE A 88 14.18 17.70 -0.65
C ILE A 88 14.71 18.77 -1.60
N ASP A 89 15.52 18.41 -2.59
CA ASP A 89 16.02 19.34 -3.62
C ASP A 89 14.84 20.05 -4.28
N PRO A 90 14.91 21.41 -4.41
CA PRO A 90 13.84 22.20 -5.03
C PRO A 90 13.49 21.76 -6.46
N SER A 91 14.47 21.29 -7.24
CA SER A 91 14.25 20.78 -8.60
C SER A 91 13.37 19.54 -8.64
N LEU A 92 13.29 18.78 -7.55
CA LEU A 92 12.48 17.57 -7.40
C LEU A 92 11.11 17.84 -6.78
N THR A 93 10.75 19.12 -6.54
CA THR A 93 9.49 19.48 -5.87
C THR A 93 8.25 18.85 -6.52
N PRO A 94 8.05 18.87 -7.84
CA PRO A 94 6.88 18.22 -8.45
C PRO A 94 6.84 16.71 -8.20
N TRP A 95 7.98 16.03 -8.23
CA TRP A 95 8.11 14.61 -7.92
C TRP A 95 7.81 14.32 -6.44
N ARG A 96 8.43 15.11 -5.56
CA ARG A 96 8.23 14.97 -4.11
C ARG A 96 6.76 15.12 -3.75
N VAL A 97 6.12 16.19 -4.18
CA VAL A 97 4.72 16.47 -3.87
C VAL A 97 3.81 15.40 -4.48
N GLY A 98 3.99 15.09 -5.76
CA GLY A 98 3.12 14.17 -6.48
C GLY A 98 3.16 12.74 -5.92
N VAL A 99 4.34 12.18 -5.78
CA VAL A 99 4.49 10.80 -5.26
C VAL A 99 4.06 10.74 -3.79
N THR A 100 4.44 11.72 -2.97
CA THR A 100 4.03 11.75 -1.55
C THR A 100 2.51 11.81 -1.40
N LEU A 101 1.83 12.69 -2.13
CA LEU A 101 0.37 12.79 -2.09
C LEU A 101 -0.30 11.50 -2.55
N SER A 102 0.23 10.87 -3.61
CA SER A 102 -0.34 9.65 -4.17
C SER A 102 -0.22 8.47 -3.20
N LEU A 103 0.96 8.28 -2.59
CA LEU A 103 1.18 7.25 -1.60
C LEU A 103 0.39 7.49 -0.32
N LEU A 104 0.35 8.74 0.16
CA LEU A 104 -0.44 9.11 1.34
C LEU A 104 -1.94 8.86 1.11
N ALA A 105 -2.47 9.27 -0.04
CA ALA A 105 -3.86 9.03 -0.39
C ALA A 105 -4.16 7.53 -0.50
N HIS A 106 -3.24 6.73 -1.07
CA HIS A 106 -3.36 5.27 -1.12
C HIS A 106 -3.47 4.69 0.30
N PHE A 107 -2.57 5.04 1.22
CA PHE A 107 -2.57 4.55 2.60
C PHE A 107 -3.84 4.96 3.36
N LEU A 108 -4.30 6.21 3.18
CA LEU A 108 -5.55 6.67 3.78
C LEU A 108 -6.75 5.90 3.25
N CYS A 109 -6.85 5.74 1.93
CA CYS A 109 -7.90 4.93 1.32
C CYS A 109 -7.92 3.51 1.89
N ASP A 110 -6.76 2.89 2.01
CA ASP A 110 -6.66 1.56 2.60
C ASP A 110 -7.08 1.53 4.06
N GLN A 111 -6.73 2.53 4.84
CA GLN A 111 -7.14 2.63 6.23
C GLN A 111 -8.67 2.76 6.38
N PHE A 112 -9.29 3.62 5.55
CA PHE A 112 -10.73 3.86 5.63
C PHE A 112 -11.56 2.69 5.10
N PHE A 113 -11.11 2.05 4.02
CA PHE A 113 -11.87 1.01 3.33
C PHE A 113 -11.47 -0.42 3.71
N ASN A 114 -10.36 -0.62 4.43
CA ASN A 114 -9.94 -1.91 4.95
C ASN A 114 -10.11 -1.98 6.48
N PRO A 115 -11.28 -2.34 6.99
CA PRO A 115 -11.60 -2.25 8.43
C PRO A 115 -10.69 -3.13 9.30
N ASN A 116 -9.96 -4.08 8.71
CA ASN A 116 -9.04 -4.95 9.42
C ASN A 116 -7.64 -4.36 9.62
N ARG A 117 -7.31 -3.26 8.95
CA ARG A 117 -6.02 -2.57 9.11
C ARG A 117 -6.06 -1.59 10.28
N LYS A 118 -5.03 -1.61 11.13
CA LYS A 118 -4.78 -0.56 12.13
C LYS A 118 -3.91 0.52 11.50
N PHE A 119 -3.93 1.74 12.06
CA PHE A 119 -2.94 2.76 11.70
C PHE A 119 -1.52 2.23 11.85
N SER A 120 -1.23 1.56 12.98
CA SER A 120 0.08 0.97 13.25
C SER A 120 0.50 -0.12 12.25
N THR A 121 -0.41 -0.70 11.47
CA THR A 121 -0.09 -1.69 10.42
C THR A 121 0.81 -1.09 9.33
N TYR A 122 0.71 0.22 9.09
CA TYR A 122 1.48 0.93 8.07
C TYR A 122 2.85 1.42 8.58
N PHE A 123 3.27 1.04 9.78
CA PHE A 123 4.63 1.26 10.26
C PHE A 123 5.45 -0.03 10.08
N LEU A 124 6.52 0.06 9.30
CA LEU A 124 7.43 -1.07 9.06
C LEU A 124 8.09 -1.53 10.37
N ILE A 125 8.55 -0.58 11.19
CA ILE A 125 9.15 -0.87 12.49
C ILE A 125 8.16 -1.64 13.39
N HIS A 126 6.89 -1.24 13.44
CA HIS A 126 5.86 -1.96 14.19
C HIS A 126 5.70 -3.40 13.70
N ARG A 127 5.71 -3.62 12.38
CA ARG A 127 5.63 -4.98 11.80
C ARG A 127 6.86 -5.82 12.11
N ILE A 128 8.06 -5.23 12.06
CA ILE A 128 9.32 -5.89 12.41
C ILE A 128 9.30 -6.33 13.88
N ILE A 129 8.97 -5.44 14.82
CA ILE A 129 8.89 -5.74 16.26
C ILE A 129 7.93 -6.90 16.54
N HIS A 130 6.84 -6.97 15.80
CA HIS A 130 5.85 -8.04 15.92
C HIS A 130 6.12 -9.25 15.02
N ASN A 131 7.32 -9.34 14.43
CA ASN A 131 7.74 -10.42 13.52
C ASN A 131 6.71 -10.65 12.39
N PHE A 132 6.12 -9.56 11.88
CA PHE A 132 5.10 -9.55 10.82
C PHE A 132 3.84 -10.39 11.11
N ASP A 133 3.61 -10.81 12.35
CA ASP A 133 2.49 -11.67 12.75
C ASP A 133 1.16 -10.94 12.57
N THR A 134 0.30 -11.46 11.67
CA THR A 134 -1.01 -10.89 11.36
C THR A 134 -1.93 -10.77 12.58
N LYS A 135 -1.79 -11.65 13.59
CA LYS A 135 -2.59 -11.58 14.83
C LYS A 135 -2.26 -10.34 15.66
N LYS A 136 -1.01 -9.85 15.59
CA LYS A 136 -0.53 -8.69 16.35
C LYS A 136 -0.70 -7.38 15.58
N VAL A 137 -0.50 -7.39 14.25
CA VAL A 137 -0.50 -6.18 13.42
C VAL A 137 -1.87 -5.81 12.85
N LEU A 138 -2.85 -6.74 12.79
CA LEU A 138 -4.21 -6.48 12.33
C LEU A 138 -5.19 -6.29 13.49
N ARG A 139 -6.37 -5.68 13.20
CA ARG A 139 -7.42 -5.45 14.21
C ARG A 139 -8.07 -6.73 14.71
N ARG A 140 -8.31 -7.68 13.79
CA ARG A 140 -8.97 -8.96 14.09
C ARG A 140 -8.13 -10.12 13.58
N PRO A 141 -8.01 -11.21 14.36
CA PRO A 141 -7.42 -12.44 13.85
C PRO A 141 -8.20 -12.94 12.63
N ILE A 142 -7.50 -13.39 11.62
CA ILE A 142 -8.09 -13.80 10.33
C ILE A 142 -9.14 -14.93 10.50
N LYS A 143 -9.03 -15.74 11.55
CA LYS A 143 -10.02 -16.81 11.87
C LYS A 143 -11.42 -16.26 12.18
N GLU A 144 -11.52 -15.08 12.81
CA GLU A 144 -12.82 -14.47 13.15
C GLU A 144 -13.51 -13.85 11.94
N VAL A 145 -12.75 -13.33 10.97
CA VAL A 145 -13.29 -12.81 9.72
C VAL A 145 -13.95 -13.92 8.90
N LYS A 146 -13.41 -15.14 8.91
CA LYS A 146 -14.04 -16.30 8.24
C LYS A 146 -15.39 -16.67 8.85
N LYS A 147 -15.56 -16.55 10.17
CA LYS A 147 -16.81 -16.87 10.87
C LYS A 147 -17.90 -15.82 10.59
N ALA A 148 -17.50 -14.55 10.47
CA ALA A 148 -18.43 -13.44 10.16
C ALA A 148 -18.87 -13.39 8.69
N LEU A 149 -18.14 -14.02 7.77
CA LEU A 149 -18.50 -14.11 6.34
C LEU A 149 -19.21 -15.42 5.96
N ALA A 150 -19.30 -16.37 6.89
CA ALA A 150 -19.93 -17.67 6.69
C ALA A 150 -21.29 -17.80 7.38
N GLY A 151 -21.75 -16.78 8.10
CA GLY A 151 -23.08 -16.62 8.68
C GLY A 151 -23.83 -15.48 8.05
#